data_58ad22a8f053ed6c5260d3797eb6c597
#
_entry.id   58ad22a8f053ed6c5260d3797eb6c597
#
_cell.length_a   1.000
_cell.length_b   1.000
_cell.length_c   1.000
_cell.angle_alpha   90.00
_cell.angle_beta   90.00
_cell.angle_gamma   90.00
#
_symmetry.space_group_name_H-M   'P 1'
#
loop_
_entity.id
_entity.type
_entity.pdbx_description
1 polymer ?
#
loop_
_entity_poly.entity_id
_entity_poly.type
_entity_poly.pdbx_seq_one_letter_code
_entity_poly.pdbx_strand_id
1 'polypeptide(L)'
;MEILLNKGEGRSYWVLGDLYTFKATGKQTNGTLTVMHQVIKSQGGPPPHVHHREDEVFYIEEGRFAFLLGKDQKIFETGSFIYIPKGTMHTFKNIEDKPGRLLVTITPAGLEEFFYAIGTPAVDLHNPPPFDPAIIGKVVQLAKEHNMEVMIPEDQT
;
A
#
# COMPACT_ATOMS: atom_id res chain seq x y z
N MET A 1 24.58 2.42 -3.65
CA MET A 1 24.66 2.61 -2.19
C MET A 1 23.78 1.57 -1.53
N GLU A 2 24.32 0.86 -0.59
CA GLU A 2 23.57 -0.18 0.14
C GLU A 2 22.55 0.45 1.10
N ILE A 3 21.44 -0.23 1.31
CA ILE A 3 20.44 0.13 2.31
C ILE A 3 20.43 -0.98 3.36
N LEU A 4 20.84 -0.66 4.57
CA LEU A 4 20.95 -1.60 5.68
C LEU A 4 20.07 -1.11 6.83
N LEU A 5 18.98 -1.82 7.10
CA LEU A 5 18.00 -1.45 8.12
C LEU A 5 17.82 -2.60 9.11
N ASN A 6 17.85 -2.30 10.39
CA ASN A 6 17.44 -3.24 11.44
C ASN A 6 15.93 -3.39 11.48
N LYS A 7 15.46 -4.35 12.28
CA LYS A 7 14.04 -4.56 12.52
C LYS A 7 13.36 -3.26 12.96
N GLY A 8 12.27 -2.90 12.31
CA GLY A 8 11.47 -1.71 12.62
C GLY A 8 12.01 -0.39 12.04
N GLU A 9 13.23 -0.34 11.51
CA GLU A 9 13.77 0.86 10.90
C GLU A 9 13.13 1.17 9.54
N GLY A 10 13.08 2.46 9.21
CA GLY A 10 12.49 3.02 8.01
C GLY A 10 11.59 4.21 8.35
N ARG A 11 11.21 4.95 7.33
CA ARG A 11 10.32 6.11 7.48
C ARG A 11 8.87 5.66 7.43
N SER A 12 8.11 5.92 8.48
CA SER A 12 6.72 5.45 8.61
C SER A 12 5.69 6.55 8.38
N TYR A 13 4.60 6.18 7.72
CA TYR A 13 3.43 7.01 7.44
C TYR A 13 2.14 6.25 7.76
N TRP A 14 1.16 6.96 8.29
CA TRP A 14 -0.22 6.50 8.31
C TRP A 14 -0.87 6.83 6.97
N VAL A 15 -1.35 5.81 6.28
CA VAL A 15 -2.00 5.92 4.97
C VAL A 15 -3.37 5.25 5.05
N LEU A 16 -4.43 6.05 5.04
CA LEU A 16 -5.83 5.59 5.15
C LEU A 16 -6.08 4.65 6.34
N GLY A 17 -5.37 4.88 7.44
CA GLY A 17 -5.50 4.11 8.67
C GLY A 17 -4.60 2.87 8.77
N ASP A 18 -3.79 2.59 7.76
CA ASP A 18 -2.79 1.54 7.76
C ASP A 18 -1.38 2.13 7.88
N LEU A 19 -0.45 1.37 8.46
CA LEU A 19 0.92 1.83 8.71
C LEU A 19 1.85 1.36 7.59
N TYR A 20 2.45 2.30 6.86
CA TYR A 20 3.43 2.03 5.80
C TYR A 20 4.81 2.47 6.27
N THR A 21 5.77 1.54 6.30
CA THR A 21 7.17 1.83 6.64
C THR A 21 8.04 1.59 5.42
N PHE A 22 8.60 2.66 4.87
CA PHE A 22 9.42 2.62 3.66
C PHE A 22 10.82 2.10 3.99
N LYS A 23 11.21 1.00 3.33
CA LYS A 23 12.50 0.33 3.47
C LYS A 23 13.50 0.75 2.39
N ALA A 24 12.99 1.03 1.19
CA ALA A 24 13.77 1.57 0.09
C ALA A 24 12.89 2.51 -0.74
N THR A 25 13.48 3.58 -1.24
CA THR A 25 12.80 4.61 -2.04
C THR A 25 13.52 4.83 -3.36
N GLY A 26 12.86 5.49 -4.29
CA GLY A 26 13.45 5.83 -5.58
C GLY A 26 14.72 6.67 -5.46
N LYS A 27 14.74 7.58 -4.51
CA LYS A 27 15.96 8.39 -4.24
C LYS A 27 17.16 7.53 -3.85
N GLN A 28 16.93 6.47 -3.06
CA GLN A 28 18.00 5.59 -2.58
C GLN A 28 18.39 4.52 -3.62
N THR A 29 17.46 4.13 -4.49
CA THR A 29 17.63 3.05 -5.47
C THR A 29 17.83 3.54 -6.90
N ASN A 30 18.07 4.84 -7.07
CA ASN A 30 18.19 5.47 -8.38
C ASN A 30 16.98 5.16 -9.31
N GLY A 31 15.79 5.25 -8.75
CA GLY A 31 14.53 5.05 -9.48
C GLY A 31 14.15 3.59 -9.72
N THR A 32 14.90 2.62 -9.20
CA THR A 32 14.68 1.21 -9.53
C THR A 32 13.44 0.64 -8.86
N LEU A 33 13.30 0.82 -7.57
CA LEU A 33 12.18 0.25 -6.80
C LEU A 33 11.87 1.03 -5.53
N THR A 34 10.64 0.86 -5.06
CA THR A 34 10.20 1.22 -3.73
C THR A 34 9.86 -0.05 -2.97
N VAL A 35 10.35 -0.18 -1.75
CA VAL A 35 9.98 -1.29 -0.84
C VAL A 35 9.36 -0.71 0.40
N MET A 36 8.20 -1.23 0.80
CA MET A 36 7.54 -0.84 2.03
C MET A 36 6.99 -2.05 2.76
N HIS A 37 7.06 -1.97 4.08
CA HIS A 37 6.37 -2.87 4.98
C HIS A 37 5.04 -2.23 5.36
N GLN A 38 3.96 -2.99 5.28
CA GLN A 38 2.62 -2.52 5.61
C GLN A 38 2.05 -3.32 6.77
N VAL A 39 1.50 -2.62 7.76
CA VAL A 39 0.65 -3.19 8.79
C VAL A 39 -0.78 -2.78 8.48
N ILE A 40 -1.58 -3.76 8.07
CA ILE A 40 -2.96 -3.56 7.64
C ILE A 40 -3.89 -3.93 8.78
N LYS A 41 -4.70 -2.98 9.24
CA LYS A 41 -5.68 -3.21 10.30
C LYS A 41 -6.69 -4.29 9.91
N SER A 42 -7.38 -4.85 10.91
CA SER A 42 -8.52 -5.74 10.67
C SER A 42 -9.52 -5.07 9.71
N GLN A 43 -9.96 -5.80 8.70
CA GLN A 43 -10.85 -5.33 7.63
C GLN A 43 -10.29 -4.17 6.78
N GLY A 44 -9.02 -3.80 6.96
CA GLY A 44 -8.33 -2.78 6.18
C GLY A 44 -7.86 -3.25 4.82
N GLY A 45 -7.43 -2.29 4.03
CA GLY A 45 -6.94 -2.46 2.66
C GLY A 45 -7.31 -1.24 1.80
N PRO A 46 -6.67 -1.06 0.65
CA PRO A 46 -6.92 0.06 -0.23
C PRO A 46 -8.25 -0.11 -0.98
N PRO A 47 -8.85 0.96 -1.52
CA PRO A 47 -9.91 0.83 -2.51
C PRO A 47 -9.37 0.15 -3.78
N PRO A 48 -10.24 -0.41 -4.65
CA PRO A 48 -9.83 -0.94 -5.95
C PRO A 48 -9.08 0.12 -6.77
N HIS A 49 -7.98 -0.27 -7.39
CA HIS A 49 -7.13 0.65 -8.15
C HIS A 49 -6.35 -0.06 -9.25
N VAL A 50 -5.82 0.75 -10.16
CA VAL A 50 -4.95 0.30 -11.26
C VAL A 50 -3.69 1.16 -11.24
N HIS A 51 -2.52 0.50 -11.28
CA HIS A 51 -1.25 1.16 -11.57
C HIS A 51 -0.96 1.06 -13.06
N HIS A 52 -0.86 2.19 -13.76
CA HIS A 52 -0.55 2.17 -15.20
C HIS A 52 0.95 2.19 -15.49
N ARG A 53 1.77 2.44 -14.49
CA ARG A 53 3.22 2.56 -14.65
C ARG A 53 4.01 1.47 -13.94
N GLU A 54 3.53 1.02 -12.79
CA GLU A 54 4.30 0.15 -11.90
C GLU A 54 3.77 -1.29 -11.88
N ASP A 55 4.70 -2.24 -11.81
CA ASP A 55 4.43 -3.59 -11.34
C ASP A 55 4.52 -3.62 -9.81
N GLU A 56 3.79 -4.52 -9.18
CA GLU A 56 3.71 -4.63 -7.74
C GLU A 56 3.86 -6.07 -7.28
N VAL A 57 4.66 -6.27 -6.24
CA VAL A 57 4.90 -7.58 -5.63
C VAL A 57 4.51 -7.53 -4.16
N PHE A 58 3.74 -8.52 -3.73
CA PHE A 58 3.36 -8.70 -2.33
C PHE A 58 3.93 -10.00 -1.79
N TYR A 59 4.46 -9.95 -0.59
CA TYR A 59 4.73 -11.12 0.24
C TYR A 59 3.95 -10.98 1.55
N ILE A 60 3.15 -11.98 1.89
CA ILE A 60 2.37 -11.97 3.12
C ILE A 60 3.24 -12.49 4.25
N GLU A 61 3.67 -11.61 5.15
CA GLU A 61 4.46 -11.98 6.32
C GLU A 61 3.59 -12.54 7.45
N GLU A 62 2.38 -12.00 7.61
CA GLU A 62 1.45 -12.43 8.66
C GLU A 62 0.00 -12.13 8.26
N GLY A 63 -0.87 -13.11 8.44
CA GLY A 63 -2.32 -12.93 8.28
C GLY A 63 -2.91 -13.62 7.06
N ARG A 64 -4.19 -13.32 6.81
CA ARG A 64 -4.96 -13.80 5.66
C ARG A 64 -5.61 -12.61 4.97
N PHE A 65 -5.46 -12.59 3.65
CA PHE A 65 -5.93 -11.49 2.83
C PHE A 65 -6.76 -12.02 1.66
N ALA A 66 -7.91 -11.39 1.43
CA ALA A 66 -8.66 -11.57 0.20
C ALA A 66 -8.16 -10.57 -0.84
N PHE A 67 -7.62 -11.05 -1.95
CA PHE A 67 -7.21 -10.26 -3.10
C PHE A 67 -8.27 -10.34 -4.19
N LEU A 68 -8.65 -9.20 -4.73
CA LEU A 68 -9.43 -9.09 -5.96
C LEU A 68 -8.46 -8.69 -7.09
N LEU A 69 -8.36 -9.52 -8.11
CA LEU A 69 -7.50 -9.34 -9.29
C LEU A 69 -8.38 -9.33 -10.54
N GLY A 70 -8.66 -8.14 -11.08
CA GLY A 70 -9.68 -8.01 -12.11
C GLY A 70 -11.07 -8.41 -11.56
N LYS A 71 -11.57 -9.57 -11.98
CA LYS A 71 -12.85 -10.13 -11.50
C LYS A 71 -12.67 -11.34 -10.57
N ASP A 72 -11.45 -11.82 -10.41
CA ASP A 72 -11.15 -13.03 -9.66
C ASP A 72 -10.77 -12.68 -8.22
N GLN A 73 -11.49 -13.25 -7.26
CA GLN A 73 -11.16 -13.13 -5.85
C GLN A 73 -10.49 -14.40 -5.37
N LYS A 74 -9.36 -14.23 -4.66
CA LYS A 74 -8.60 -15.31 -4.05
C LYS A 74 -8.16 -14.94 -2.64
N ILE A 75 -8.07 -15.95 -1.76
CA ILE A 75 -7.55 -15.79 -0.41
C ILE A 75 -6.13 -16.32 -0.35
N PHE A 76 -5.26 -15.52 0.24
CA PHE A 76 -3.85 -15.86 0.46
C PHE A 76 -3.53 -15.73 1.95
N GLU A 77 -2.61 -16.55 2.42
CA GLU A 77 -2.19 -16.58 3.81
C GLU A 77 -0.69 -16.36 3.96
N THR A 78 -0.21 -16.31 5.19
CA THR A 78 1.21 -16.16 5.54
C THR A 78 2.10 -17.06 4.67
N GLY A 79 3.15 -16.44 4.09
CA GLY A 79 4.09 -17.10 3.18
C GLY A 79 3.72 -17.04 1.70
N SER A 80 2.55 -16.48 1.37
CA SER A 80 2.11 -16.34 -0.02
C SER A 80 2.84 -15.20 -0.72
N PHE A 81 3.04 -15.39 -2.04
CA PHE A 81 3.66 -14.44 -2.95
C PHE A 81 2.67 -14.08 -4.07
N ILE A 82 2.50 -12.78 -4.33
CA ILE A 82 1.60 -12.28 -5.37
C ILE A 82 2.35 -11.26 -6.23
N TYR A 83 2.38 -11.47 -7.54
CA TYR A 83 2.86 -10.50 -8.50
C TYR A 83 1.69 -9.94 -9.30
N ILE A 84 1.58 -8.62 -9.36
CA ILE A 84 0.52 -7.91 -10.08
C ILE A 84 1.18 -7.00 -11.12
N PRO A 85 1.06 -7.33 -12.42
CA PRO A 85 1.59 -6.47 -13.46
C PRO A 85 0.80 -5.16 -13.56
N LYS A 86 1.46 -4.10 -13.99
CA LYS A 86 0.80 -2.84 -14.33
C LYS A 86 -0.39 -3.06 -15.26
N GLY A 87 -1.43 -2.24 -15.10
CA GLY A 87 -2.65 -2.34 -15.87
C GLY A 87 -3.69 -3.31 -15.30
N THR A 88 -3.38 -4.03 -14.23
CA THR A 88 -4.33 -4.95 -13.58
C THR A 88 -5.05 -4.25 -12.44
N MET A 89 -6.38 -4.14 -12.53
CA MET A 89 -7.21 -3.67 -11.42
C MET A 89 -7.11 -4.65 -10.26
N HIS A 90 -6.82 -4.15 -9.09
CA HIS A 90 -6.72 -4.97 -7.89
C HIS A 90 -7.05 -4.21 -6.60
N THR A 91 -7.35 -4.96 -5.59
CA THR A 91 -7.44 -4.53 -4.20
C THR A 91 -7.19 -5.74 -3.30
N PHE A 92 -6.96 -5.48 -2.04
CA PHE A 92 -6.92 -6.53 -1.01
C PHE A 92 -7.60 -6.07 0.28
N LYS A 93 -7.97 -7.04 1.09
CA LYS A 93 -8.57 -6.82 2.39
C LYS A 93 -8.01 -7.81 3.40
N ASN A 94 -7.58 -7.31 4.55
CA ASN A 94 -7.28 -8.17 5.69
C ASN A 94 -8.59 -8.75 6.22
N ILE A 95 -8.74 -10.08 6.14
CA ILE A 95 -9.96 -10.78 6.57
C ILE A 95 -9.88 -11.37 7.99
N GLU A 96 -8.78 -11.12 8.69
CA GLU A 96 -8.61 -11.50 10.09
C GLU A 96 -9.15 -10.41 11.04
N ASP A 97 -9.35 -10.78 12.29
CA ASP A 97 -9.78 -9.88 13.38
C ASP A 97 -8.61 -9.11 14.03
N LYS A 98 -7.41 -9.31 13.55
CA LYS A 98 -6.16 -8.69 14.01
C LYS A 98 -5.39 -8.09 12.85
N PRO A 99 -4.42 -7.18 13.10
CA PRO A 99 -3.58 -6.63 12.04
C PRO A 99 -2.80 -7.72 11.29
N GLY A 100 -2.67 -7.56 9.98
CA GLY A 100 -1.83 -8.36 9.12
C GLY A 100 -0.61 -7.59 8.63
N ARG A 101 0.37 -8.29 8.04
CA ARG A 101 1.64 -7.71 7.60
C ARG A 101 1.99 -8.14 6.19
N LEU A 102 2.35 -7.16 5.37
CA LEU A 102 2.77 -7.33 3.99
C LEU A 102 4.13 -6.68 3.77
N LEU A 103 4.97 -7.34 2.99
CA LEU A 103 6.12 -6.69 2.35
C LEU A 103 5.75 -6.42 0.89
N VAL A 104 5.83 -5.16 0.47
CA VAL A 104 5.40 -4.71 -0.86
C VAL A 104 6.57 -4.09 -1.59
N THR A 105 6.78 -4.52 -2.83
CA THR A 105 7.78 -3.94 -3.74
C THR A 105 7.08 -3.40 -4.97
N ILE A 106 7.40 -2.18 -5.34
CA ILE A 106 6.85 -1.46 -6.49
C ILE A 106 8.00 -1.07 -7.42
N THR A 107 7.87 -1.37 -8.70
CA THR A 107 8.90 -1.05 -9.71
C THR A 107 8.26 -0.54 -11.01
N PRO A 108 8.81 0.54 -11.63
CA PRO A 108 9.86 1.42 -11.12
C PRO A 108 9.43 2.18 -9.86
N ALA A 109 10.39 2.80 -9.17
CA ALA A 109 10.12 3.61 -8.00
C ALA A 109 9.39 4.92 -8.32
N GLY A 110 8.94 5.62 -7.30
CA GLY A 110 8.35 6.96 -7.38
C GLY A 110 6.97 7.06 -6.72
N LEU A 111 6.27 5.93 -6.55
CA LEU A 111 4.94 5.94 -5.95
C LEU A 111 4.96 6.29 -4.45
N GLU A 112 6.10 6.22 -3.80
CA GLU A 112 6.26 6.71 -2.43
C GLU A 112 5.83 8.17 -2.27
N GLU A 113 6.05 9.00 -3.29
CA GLU A 113 5.65 10.41 -3.25
C GLU A 113 4.13 10.58 -3.14
N PHE A 114 3.36 9.71 -3.81
CA PHE A 114 1.92 9.65 -3.65
C PHE A 114 1.52 9.30 -2.22
N PHE A 115 2.14 8.29 -1.63
CA PHE A 115 1.84 7.89 -0.25
C PHE A 115 2.22 8.97 0.76
N TYR A 116 3.33 9.67 0.55
CA TYR A 116 3.72 10.81 1.40
C TYR A 116 2.69 11.95 1.31
N ALA A 117 2.16 12.20 0.11
CA ALA A 117 1.21 13.29 -0.11
C ALA A 117 -0.18 13.03 0.49
N ILE A 118 -0.64 11.77 0.51
CA ILE A 118 -1.94 11.41 1.10
C ILE A 118 -1.84 10.95 2.55
N GLY A 119 -0.65 10.59 3.00
CA GLY A 119 -0.39 10.07 4.35
C GLY A 119 0.01 11.15 5.34
N THR A 120 0.15 10.72 6.59
CA THR A 120 0.65 11.55 7.69
C THR A 120 1.88 10.87 8.28
N PRO A 121 3.01 11.58 8.50
CA PRO A 121 4.17 11.00 9.17
C PRO A 121 3.74 10.36 10.50
N ALA A 122 4.12 9.09 10.70
CA ALA A 122 3.75 8.35 11.90
C ALA A 122 4.76 8.63 13.02
N VAL A 123 4.34 9.39 14.01
CA VAL A 123 5.09 9.62 15.26
C VAL A 123 4.76 8.49 16.24
N ASP A 124 3.47 8.16 16.39
CA ASP A 124 3.00 7.00 17.11
C ASP A 124 2.69 5.87 16.10
N LEU A 125 3.37 4.73 16.25
CA LEU A 125 3.22 3.57 15.35
C LEU A 125 2.04 2.67 15.70
N HIS A 126 1.31 2.97 16.76
CA HIS A 126 0.20 2.14 17.26
C HIS A 126 -1.17 2.80 17.09
N ASN A 127 -1.20 4.13 17.07
CA ASN A 127 -2.45 4.89 17.04
C ASN A 127 -2.54 5.74 15.76
N PRO A 128 -3.34 5.32 14.76
CA PRO A 128 -3.56 6.12 13.57
C PRO A 128 -4.30 7.42 13.92
N PRO A 129 -4.07 8.50 13.15
CA PRO A 129 -4.88 9.69 13.27
C PRO A 129 -6.35 9.40 12.93
N PRO A 130 -7.30 10.20 13.43
CA PRO A 130 -8.70 10.07 13.04
C PRO A 130 -8.87 10.13 11.52
N PHE A 131 -9.80 9.33 11.00
CA PHE A 131 -10.12 9.36 9.56
C PHE A 131 -10.82 10.67 9.21
N ASP A 132 -10.30 11.38 8.22
CA ASP A 132 -10.91 12.56 7.62
C ASP A 132 -11.46 12.22 6.23
N PRO A 133 -12.79 12.22 6.02
CA PRO A 133 -13.39 11.92 4.72
C PRO A 133 -12.93 12.84 3.58
N ALA A 134 -12.48 14.06 3.90
CA ALA A 134 -11.97 15.01 2.89
C ALA A 134 -10.73 14.48 2.15
N ILE A 135 -10.01 13.50 2.71
CA ILE A 135 -8.84 12.90 2.06
C ILE A 135 -9.20 12.15 0.76
N ILE A 136 -10.43 11.63 0.65
CA ILE A 136 -10.85 10.79 -0.49
C ILE A 136 -10.71 11.55 -1.82
N GLY A 137 -11.20 12.78 -1.89
CA GLY A 137 -11.05 13.60 -3.09
C GLY A 137 -9.60 13.86 -3.48
N LYS A 138 -8.76 14.10 -2.48
CA LYS A 138 -7.31 14.27 -2.66
C LYS A 138 -6.64 12.99 -3.17
N VAL A 139 -7.02 11.84 -2.64
CA VAL A 139 -6.50 10.53 -3.07
C VAL A 139 -6.82 10.31 -4.55
N VAL A 140 -8.06 10.52 -4.97
CA VAL A 140 -8.47 10.35 -6.37
C VAL A 140 -7.72 11.28 -7.31
N GLN A 141 -7.57 12.55 -6.94
CA GLN A 141 -6.86 13.54 -7.74
C GLN A 141 -5.37 13.18 -7.86
N LEU A 142 -4.69 12.97 -6.75
CA LEU A 142 -3.24 12.67 -6.74
C LEU A 142 -2.92 11.32 -7.38
N ALA A 143 -3.82 10.35 -7.31
CA ALA A 143 -3.66 9.07 -8.01
C ALA A 143 -3.46 9.30 -9.51
N LYS A 144 -4.28 10.14 -10.14
CA LYS A 144 -4.16 10.47 -11.57
C LYS A 144 -2.81 11.09 -11.91
N GLU A 145 -2.31 11.97 -11.05
CA GLU A 145 -0.99 12.61 -11.21
C GLU A 145 0.18 11.60 -11.13
N HIS A 146 -0.06 10.44 -10.51
CA HIS A 146 0.90 9.34 -10.37
C HIS A 146 0.58 8.12 -11.25
N ASN A 147 -0.15 8.32 -12.34
CA ASN A 147 -0.52 7.28 -13.29
C ASN A 147 -1.31 6.11 -12.66
N MET A 148 -2.17 6.44 -11.69
CA MET A 148 -3.08 5.50 -11.06
C MET A 148 -4.54 5.92 -11.26
N GLU A 149 -5.42 4.92 -11.27
CA GLU A 149 -6.86 5.12 -11.12
C GLU A 149 -7.31 4.47 -9.82
N VAL A 150 -8.05 5.24 -9.01
CA VAL A 150 -8.66 4.75 -7.78
C VAL A 150 -10.17 4.77 -7.96
N MET A 151 -10.82 3.63 -7.69
CA MET A 151 -12.26 3.44 -7.83
C MET A 151 -12.90 3.54 -6.46
N ILE A 152 -13.64 4.65 -6.24
CA ILE A 152 -14.40 4.83 -5.00
C ILE A 152 -15.85 4.42 -5.28
N PRO A 153 -16.45 3.53 -4.47
CA PRO A 153 -17.87 3.20 -4.59
C PRO A 153 -18.76 4.45 -4.50
N GLU A 154 -19.82 4.51 -5.32
CA GLU A 154 -20.71 5.67 -5.39
C GLU A 154 -21.41 6.00 -4.06
N ASP A 155 -21.57 5.03 -3.18
CA ASP A 155 -22.16 5.18 -1.85
C ASP A 155 -21.21 5.84 -0.81
N GLN A 156 -19.97 6.12 -1.20
CA GLN A 156 -18.95 6.78 -0.35
C GLN A 156 -18.55 8.19 -0.85
N THR A 157 -19.25 8.70 -1.85
CA THR A 157 -19.01 10.05 -2.38
C THR A 157 -20.04 11.07 -1.81
#